data_d39e486b287461e5cd660044af515894
#
_entry.id   d39e486b287461e5cd660044af515894
#
_cell.length_a   1.000
_cell.length_b   1.000
_cell.length_c   1.000
_cell.angle_alpha   90.00
_cell.angle_beta   90.00
_cell.angle_gamma   90.00
#
_symmetry.space_group_name_H-M   'P 1'
#
loop_
_entity.id
_entity.type
_entity.pdbx_description
1 polymer ?
#
loop_
_entity_poly.entity_id
_entity_poly.type
_entity_poly.pdbx_seq_one_letter_code
_entity_poly.pdbx_strand_id
1 'polypeptide(L)'
;LAVLTGCILLASGIAITLTRHLHNGLVEALKNITDVVHDVRSNRNFSRRVSEERIAEFHRFALDFNSLLDEMEEWQLRLQAKNAQLLRTALHDPLTGLANRAAFRSGINTLMNNSDARKTSALLFLDGDNFKYINDTWGHATGDRVLIEIAKRLAEFGGLRHKAYRLGGDEFAMVLYDVQSE
;
A
#
# COMPACT_ATOMS: atom_id res chain seq x y z
N LEU A 1 -46.19 -53.57 27.97
CA LEU A 1 -45.44 -53.60 26.69
C LEU A 1 -45.61 -52.27 25.98
N ALA A 2 -46.84 -51.75 25.78
CA ALA A 2 -47.12 -50.51 25.06
C ALA A 2 -46.43 -49.22 25.66
N VAL A 3 -46.34 -49.11 26.99
CA VAL A 3 -45.67 -48.01 27.69
C VAL A 3 -44.16 -48.06 27.46
N LEU A 4 -43.57 -49.25 27.49
CA LEU A 4 -42.13 -49.42 27.28
C LEU A 4 -41.70 -49.09 25.84
N THR A 5 -42.48 -49.48 24.86
CA THR A 5 -42.25 -49.13 23.46
C THR A 5 -42.41 -47.63 23.20
N GLY A 6 -43.40 -46.98 23.86
CA GLY A 6 -43.57 -45.52 23.78
C GLY A 6 -42.38 -44.75 24.35
N CYS A 7 -41.85 -45.16 25.49
CA CYS A 7 -40.65 -44.54 26.10
C CYS A 7 -39.39 -44.71 25.22
N ILE A 8 -39.21 -45.89 24.57
CA ILE A 8 -38.05 -46.12 23.69
C ILE A 8 -38.14 -45.23 22.45
N LEU A 9 -39.31 -45.10 21.83
CA LEU A 9 -39.52 -44.26 20.66
C LEU A 9 -39.28 -42.76 21.00
N LEU A 10 -39.74 -42.31 22.17
CA LEU A 10 -39.56 -40.94 22.63
C LEU A 10 -38.07 -40.62 22.94
N ALA A 11 -37.39 -41.56 23.60
CA ALA A 11 -35.95 -41.45 23.86
C ALA A 11 -35.12 -41.45 22.57
N SER A 12 -35.47 -42.32 21.60
CA SER A 12 -34.82 -42.35 20.28
C SER A 12 -35.04 -41.05 19.48
N GLY A 13 -36.26 -40.50 19.53
CA GLY A 13 -36.58 -39.23 18.89
C GLY A 13 -35.77 -38.05 19.46
N ILE A 14 -35.67 -37.98 20.79
CA ILE A 14 -34.84 -36.97 21.47
C ILE A 14 -33.36 -37.15 21.13
N ALA A 15 -32.82 -38.37 21.13
CA ALA A 15 -31.44 -38.63 20.80
C ALA A 15 -31.12 -38.26 19.36
N ILE A 16 -31.99 -38.56 18.39
CA ILE A 16 -31.81 -38.21 16.98
C ILE A 16 -31.86 -36.67 16.79
N THR A 17 -32.79 -35.98 17.44
CA THR A 17 -32.90 -34.52 17.34
C THR A 17 -31.67 -33.81 17.95
N LEU A 18 -31.20 -34.26 19.09
CA LEU A 18 -30.01 -33.78 19.76
C LEU A 18 -28.74 -33.97 18.92
N THR A 19 -28.58 -35.21 18.38
CA THR A 19 -27.47 -35.56 17.51
C THR A 19 -27.44 -34.69 16.24
N ARG A 20 -28.59 -34.51 15.60
CA ARG A 20 -28.69 -33.61 14.43
C ARG A 20 -28.37 -32.16 14.76
N HIS A 21 -28.84 -31.66 15.91
CA HIS A 21 -28.58 -30.30 16.32
C HIS A 21 -27.08 -30.07 16.56
N LEU A 22 -26.42 -30.99 17.27
CA LEU A 22 -24.98 -30.95 17.50
C LEU A 22 -24.18 -31.08 16.20
N HIS A 23 -24.57 -32.03 15.33
CA HIS A 23 -23.89 -32.24 14.05
C HIS A 23 -23.96 -30.99 13.14
N ASN A 24 -25.15 -30.39 13.03
CA ASN A 24 -25.33 -29.20 12.21
C ASN A 24 -24.52 -28.01 12.75
N GLY A 25 -24.48 -27.80 14.06
CA GLY A 25 -23.68 -26.76 14.67
C GLY A 25 -22.17 -26.93 14.42
N LEU A 26 -21.64 -28.15 14.51
CA LEU A 26 -20.24 -28.47 14.22
C LEU A 26 -19.90 -28.24 12.74
N VAL A 27 -20.75 -28.70 11.82
CA VAL A 27 -20.53 -28.56 10.38
C VAL A 27 -20.56 -27.08 9.97
N GLU A 28 -21.48 -26.31 10.52
CA GLU A 28 -21.62 -24.89 10.22
C GLU A 28 -20.38 -24.08 10.71
N ALA A 29 -19.93 -24.35 11.94
CA ALA A 29 -18.72 -23.73 12.50
C ALA A 29 -17.47 -24.04 11.66
N LEU A 30 -17.26 -25.30 11.29
CA LEU A 30 -16.15 -25.73 10.43
C LEU A 30 -16.21 -25.08 9.05
N LYS A 31 -17.39 -24.98 8.45
CA LYS A 31 -17.59 -24.34 7.15
C LYS A 31 -17.23 -22.85 7.21
N ASN A 32 -17.73 -22.13 8.23
CA ASN A 32 -17.43 -20.71 8.41
C ASN A 32 -15.92 -20.46 8.52
N ILE A 33 -15.20 -21.24 9.34
CA ILE A 33 -13.75 -21.15 9.46
C ILE A 33 -13.07 -21.44 8.12
N THR A 34 -13.48 -22.49 7.42
CA THR A 34 -12.90 -22.90 6.13
C THR A 34 -13.10 -21.82 5.07
N ASP A 35 -14.27 -21.19 5.01
CA ASP A 35 -14.58 -20.13 4.08
C ASP A 35 -13.72 -18.88 4.32
N VAL A 36 -13.47 -18.50 5.59
CA VAL A 36 -12.57 -17.40 5.94
C VAL A 36 -11.12 -17.73 5.58
N VAL A 37 -10.64 -18.94 5.93
CA VAL A 37 -9.29 -19.40 5.57
C VAL A 37 -9.09 -19.41 4.05
N HIS A 38 -10.09 -19.86 3.30
CA HIS A 38 -10.04 -19.88 1.84
C HIS A 38 -9.95 -18.47 1.27
N ASP A 39 -10.73 -17.51 1.78
CA ASP A 39 -10.72 -16.12 1.34
C ASP A 39 -9.39 -15.43 1.66
N VAL A 40 -8.86 -15.64 2.86
CA VAL A 40 -7.53 -15.15 3.27
C VAL A 40 -6.44 -15.70 2.33
N ARG A 41 -6.48 -17.00 2.02
CA ARG A 41 -5.47 -17.64 1.18
C ARG A 41 -5.55 -17.20 -0.29
N SER A 42 -6.77 -17.11 -0.85
CA SER A 42 -6.98 -16.85 -2.28
C SER A 42 -6.95 -15.36 -2.61
N ASN A 43 -7.57 -14.54 -1.78
CA ASN A 43 -7.78 -13.10 -2.02
C ASN A 43 -6.90 -12.21 -1.14
N ARG A 44 -6.13 -12.79 -0.20
CA ARG A 44 -5.37 -12.07 0.84
C ARG A 44 -6.24 -11.06 1.60
N ASN A 45 -7.50 -11.42 1.80
CA ASN A 45 -8.46 -10.57 2.51
C ASN A 45 -8.37 -10.84 4.02
N PHE A 46 -7.49 -10.13 4.71
CA PHE A 46 -7.32 -10.24 6.16
C PHE A 46 -8.38 -9.48 6.96
N SER A 47 -9.23 -8.68 6.33
CA SER A 47 -10.31 -7.95 7.03
C SER A 47 -11.54 -8.80 7.32
N ARG A 48 -11.63 -10.02 6.75
CA ARG A 48 -12.70 -10.94 7.05
C ARG A 48 -12.50 -11.61 8.40
N ARG A 49 -13.59 -11.85 9.13
CA ARG A 49 -13.55 -12.45 10.47
C ARG A 49 -14.40 -13.71 10.52
N VAL A 50 -13.97 -14.67 11.35
CA VAL A 50 -14.79 -15.81 11.75
C VAL A 50 -15.85 -15.29 12.70
N SER A 51 -17.13 -15.65 12.45
CA SER A 51 -18.24 -15.27 13.32
C SER A 51 -18.15 -15.98 14.67
N GLU A 52 -18.78 -15.36 15.68
CA GLU A 52 -18.88 -15.95 17.01
C GLU A 52 -19.67 -17.26 16.95
N GLU A 53 -19.10 -18.30 17.51
CA GLU A 53 -19.67 -19.64 17.53
C GLU A 53 -20.27 -19.97 18.90
N ARG A 54 -21.32 -20.81 18.93
CA ARG A 54 -22.02 -21.19 20.17
C ARG A 54 -21.27 -22.22 20.98
N ILE A 55 -20.39 -23.00 20.35
CA ILE A 55 -19.60 -24.05 21.00
C ILE A 55 -18.34 -23.38 21.55
N ALA A 56 -18.06 -23.54 22.85
CA ALA A 56 -17.02 -22.82 23.57
C ALA A 56 -15.61 -22.97 22.96
N GLU A 57 -15.27 -24.17 22.46
CA GLU A 57 -13.99 -24.45 21.83
C GLU A 57 -13.84 -23.71 20.48
N PHE A 58 -14.89 -23.65 19.68
CA PHE A 58 -14.92 -22.91 18.43
C PHE A 58 -14.94 -21.41 18.67
N HIS A 59 -15.65 -20.96 19.71
CA HIS A 59 -15.64 -19.55 20.11
C HIS A 59 -14.22 -19.05 20.45
N ARG A 60 -13.51 -19.83 21.30
CA ARG A 60 -12.11 -19.52 21.64
C ARG A 60 -11.22 -19.51 20.40
N PHE A 61 -11.35 -20.51 19.54
CA PHE A 61 -10.59 -20.59 18.29
C PHE A 61 -10.88 -19.37 17.40
N ALA A 62 -12.14 -18.96 17.27
CA ALA A 62 -12.54 -17.80 16.47
C ALA A 62 -11.90 -16.50 16.99
N LEU A 63 -11.85 -16.30 18.32
CA LEU A 63 -11.20 -15.16 18.94
C LEU A 63 -9.69 -15.14 18.67
N ASP A 64 -9.02 -16.27 18.90
CA ASP A 64 -7.55 -16.38 18.70
C ASP A 64 -7.22 -16.22 17.21
N PHE A 65 -8.02 -16.80 16.33
CA PHE A 65 -7.84 -16.71 14.88
C PHE A 65 -8.10 -15.28 14.36
N ASN A 66 -9.15 -14.61 14.85
CA ASN A 66 -9.44 -13.23 14.51
C ASN A 66 -8.31 -12.28 15.00
N SER A 67 -7.75 -12.51 16.18
CA SER A 67 -6.59 -11.77 16.68
C SER A 67 -5.37 -11.96 15.76
N LEU A 68 -5.14 -13.17 15.28
CA LEU A 68 -4.07 -13.43 14.29
C LEU A 68 -4.31 -12.67 12.98
N LEU A 69 -5.56 -12.62 12.52
CA LEU A 69 -5.92 -11.86 11.32
C LEU A 69 -5.70 -10.35 11.51
N ASP A 70 -6.01 -9.82 12.69
CA ASP A 70 -5.74 -8.41 13.04
C ASP A 70 -4.24 -8.11 12.96
N GLU A 71 -3.40 -8.97 13.52
CA GLU A 71 -1.95 -8.83 13.43
C GLU A 71 -1.45 -8.89 11.98
N MET A 72 -1.98 -9.81 11.17
CA MET A 72 -1.59 -9.94 9.77
C MET A 72 -2.01 -8.71 8.94
N GLU A 73 -3.21 -8.16 9.18
CA GLU A 73 -3.69 -6.94 8.54
C GLU A 73 -2.80 -5.74 8.90
N GLU A 74 -2.44 -5.59 10.18
CA GLU A 74 -1.53 -4.54 10.63
C GLU A 74 -0.13 -4.70 10.01
N TRP A 75 0.40 -5.91 9.94
CA TRP A 75 1.67 -6.21 9.28
C TRP A 75 1.65 -5.83 7.80
N GLN A 76 0.58 -6.16 7.09
CA GLN A 76 0.41 -5.80 5.68
C GLN A 76 0.42 -4.29 5.47
N LEU A 77 -0.33 -3.55 6.30
CA LEU A 77 -0.37 -2.09 6.26
C LEU A 77 1.01 -1.47 6.55
N ARG A 78 1.70 -1.97 7.57
CA ARG A 78 3.07 -1.53 7.90
C ARG A 78 4.04 -1.79 6.75
N LEU A 79 3.95 -2.96 6.11
CA LEU A 79 4.81 -3.31 4.96
C LEU A 79 4.54 -2.40 3.75
N GLN A 80 3.28 -2.13 3.45
CA GLN A 80 2.89 -1.21 2.38
C GLN A 80 3.41 0.21 2.65
N ALA A 81 3.22 0.73 3.86
CA ALA A 81 3.74 2.04 4.25
C ALA A 81 5.27 2.11 4.14
N LYS A 82 5.97 1.05 4.58
CA LYS A 82 7.42 0.97 4.49
C LYS A 82 7.92 0.93 3.04
N ASN A 83 7.25 0.15 2.18
CA ASN A 83 7.58 0.10 0.76
C ASN A 83 7.35 1.46 0.08
N ALA A 84 6.25 2.13 0.37
CA ALA A 84 5.99 3.49 -0.14
C ALA A 84 7.06 4.48 0.33
N GLN A 85 7.48 4.41 1.59
CA GLN A 85 8.57 5.22 2.12
C GLN A 85 9.91 4.94 1.42
N LEU A 86 10.25 3.66 1.22
CA LEU A 86 11.48 3.26 0.52
C LEU A 86 11.50 3.78 -0.92
N LEU A 87 10.39 3.63 -1.65
CA LEU A 87 10.25 4.15 -3.01
C LEU A 87 10.38 5.68 -3.04
N ARG A 88 9.76 6.37 -2.09
CA ARG A 88 9.89 7.82 -1.98
C ARG A 88 11.33 8.25 -1.74
N THR A 89 12.04 7.62 -0.81
CA THR A 89 13.45 7.92 -0.51
C THR A 89 14.36 7.56 -1.70
N ALA A 90 14.07 6.46 -2.41
CA ALA A 90 14.87 6.03 -3.55
C ALA A 90 14.70 6.94 -4.78
N LEU A 91 13.55 7.58 -4.97
CA LEU A 91 13.19 8.31 -6.19
C LEU A 91 12.98 9.82 -5.98
N HIS A 92 12.99 10.31 -4.74
CA HIS A 92 12.80 11.74 -4.43
C HIS A 92 13.95 12.32 -3.61
N ASP A 93 14.20 13.58 -3.79
CA ASP A 93 15.13 14.36 -2.97
C ASP A 93 14.49 14.72 -1.61
N PRO A 94 15.12 14.41 -0.47
CA PRO A 94 14.51 14.58 0.84
C PRO A 94 14.33 16.04 1.25
N LEU A 95 15.13 16.97 0.71
CA LEU A 95 15.06 18.38 1.03
C LEU A 95 13.93 19.08 0.26
N THR A 96 13.86 18.84 -1.05
CA THR A 96 12.97 19.59 -1.94
C THR A 96 11.69 18.84 -2.29
N GLY A 97 11.65 17.52 -2.10
CA GLY A 97 10.54 16.66 -2.50
C GLY A 97 10.45 16.39 -4.00
N LEU A 98 11.27 17.04 -4.84
CA LEU A 98 11.35 16.74 -6.27
C LEU A 98 11.87 15.32 -6.52
N ALA A 99 11.61 14.78 -7.72
CA ALA A 99 12.26 13.57 -8.17
C ALA A 99 13.78 13.75 -8.18
N ASN A 100 14.52 12.73 -7.71
CA ASN A 100 15.96 12.79 -7.58
C ASN A 100 16.70 12.35 -8.85
N ARG A 101 18.03 12.33 -8.81
CA ARG A 101 18.92 11.88 -9.90
C ARG A 101 18.60 10.45 -10.39
N ALA A 102 18.22 9.54 -9.49
CA ALA A 102 17.87 8.17 -9.87
C ALA A 102 16.58 8.13 -10.68
N ALA A 103 15.55 8.86 -10.23
CA ALA A 103 14.30 9.01 -10.96
C ALA A 103 14.50 9.71 -12.31
N PHE A 104 15.38 10.72 -12.39
CA PHE A 104 15.76 11.39 -13.63
C PHE A 104 16.36 10.39 -14.63
N ARG A 105 17.37 9.61 -14.24
CA ARG A 105 18.01 8.61 -15.12
C ARG A 105 16.99 7.60 -15.65
N SER A 106 16.11 7.09 -14.78
CA SER A 106 15.05 6.16 -15.18
C SER A 106 14.06 6.81 -16.16
N GLY A 107 13.63 8.04 -15.88
CA GLY A 107 12.71 8.80 -16.75
C GLY A 107 13.29 9.08 -18.12
N ILE A 108 14.56 9.51 -18.20
CA ILE A 108 15.25 9.74 -19.46
C ILE A 108 15.42 8.45 -20.27
N ASN A 109 15.80 7.33 -19.62
CA ASN A 109 15.89 6.04 -20.32
C ASN A 109 14.55 5.62 -20.93
N THR A 110 13.46 5.80 -20.21
CA THR A 110 12.10 5.52 -20.73
C THR A 110 11.76 6.43 -21.91
N LEU A 111 12.07 7.72 -21.80
CA LEU A 111 11.84 8.70 -22.87
C LEU A 111 12.65 8.36 -24.13
N MET A 112 13.91 8.01 -23.98
CA MET A 112 14.81 7.65 -25.10
C MET A 112 14.37 6.40 -25.85
N ASN A 113 13.72 5.47 -25.15
CA ASN A 113 13.18 4.23 -25.74
C ASN A 113 11.82 4.45 -26.43
N ASN A 114 11.16 5.61 -26.22
CA ASN A 114 9.94 5.98 -26.91
C ASN A 114 10.24 7.02 -27.98
N SER A 115 10.30 6.59 -29.24
CA SER A 115 10.71 7.43 -30.36
C SER A 115 9.81 8.64 -30.60
N ASP A 116 8.51 8.51 -30.37
CA ASP A 116 7.55 9.61 -30.61
C ASP A 116 7.59 10.65 -29.48
N ALA A 117 7.58 10.20 -28.22
CA ALA A 117 7.75 11.08 -27.08
C ALA A 117 9.09 11.83 -27.10
N ARG A 118 10.17 11.19 -27.55
CA ARG A 118 11.49 11.81 -27.69
C ARG A 118 11.51 12.98 -28.67
N LYS A 119 10.78 12.88 -29.79
CA LYS A 119 10.76 13.93 -30.83
C LYS A 119 10.07 15.21 -30.38
N THR A 120 9.15 15.10 -29.43
CA THR A 120 8.33 16.21 -28.93
C THR A 120 8.67 16.63 -27.51
N SER A 121 9.84 16.22 -26.99
CA SER A 121 10.27 16.56 -25.64
C SER A 121 11.52 17.42 -25.64
N ALA A 122 11.62 18.29 -24.64
CA ALA A 122 12.81 19.09 -24.39
C ALA A 122 13.36 18.80 -22.98
N LEU A 123 14.68 18.86 -22.86
CA LEU A 123 15.39 18.69 -21.60
C LEU A 123 16.13 19.99 -21.27
N LEU A 124 15.85 20.53 -20.09
CA LEU A 124 16.54 21.69 -19.56
C LEU A 124 17.37 21.28 -18.35
N PHE A 125 18.58 21.82 -18.27
CA PHE A 125 19.42 21.78 -17.08
C PHE A 125 19.51 23.18 -16.48
N LEU A 126 19.39 23.26 -15.17
CA LEU A 126 19.45 24.51 -14.42
C LEU A 126 20.49 24.35 -13.31
N ASP A 127 21.28 25.37 -13.12
CA ASP A 127 22.30 25.44 -12.08
C ASP A 127 22.17 26.76 -11.29
N GLY A 128 22.46 26.71 -10.01
CA GLY A 128 22.32 27.87 -9.12
C GLY A 128 23.57 28.78 -9.15
N ASP A 129 23.51 29.83 -9.94
CA ASP A 129 24.61 30.79 -9.95
C ASP A 129 24.93 31.35 -8.56
N ASN A 130 26.20 31.22 -8.16
CA ASN A 130 26.71 31.71 -6.86
C ASN A 130 26.03 31.08 -5.63
N PHE A 131 25.43 29.88 -5.72
CA PHE A 131 24.78 29.25 -4.59
C PHE A 131 25.72 29.02 -3.39
N LYS A 132 26.99 28.74 -3.65
CA LYS A 132 28.03 28.70 -2.61
C LYS A 132 28.15 30.00 -1.83
N TYR A 133 28.10 31.14 -2.51
CA TYR A 133 28.14 32.44 -1.85
C TYR A 133 26.94 32.65 -0.92
N ILE A 134 25.76 32.18 -1.28
CA ILE A 134 24.58 32.21 -0.43
C ILE A 134 24.83 31.40 0.86
N ASN A 135 25.36 30.19 0.73
CA ASN A 135 25.68 29.35 1.88
C ASN A 135 26.76 29.98 2.78
N ASP A 136 27.82 30.47 2.18
CA ASP A 136 28.95 31.04 2.92
C ASP A 136 28.57 32.36 3.63
N THR A 137 27.64 33.14 3.07
CA THR A 137 27.23 34.46 3.63
C THR A 137 26.08 34.35 4.62
N TRP A 138 25.04 33.49 4.32
CA TRP A 138 23.82 33.43 5.12
C TRP A 138 23.57 32.07 5.75
N GLY A 139 24.51 31.14 5.62
CA GLY A 139 24.45 29.80 6.20
C GLY A 139 23.62 28.81 5.40
N HIS A 140 23.91 27.53 5.62
CA HIS A 140 23.26 26.42 4.91
C HIS A 140 21.74 26.39 5.05
N ALA A 141 21.20 26.77 6.22
CA ALA A 141 19.75 26.83 6.42
C ALA A 141 19.05 27.83 5.48
N THR A 142 19.73 28.89 5.08
CA THR A 142 19.23 29.85 4.08
C THR A 142 19.34 29.27 2.68
N GLY A 143 20.46 28.61 2.36
CA GLY A 143 20.61 27.88 1.11
C GLY A 143 19.54 26.81 0.91
N ASP A 144 19.25 26.03 1.95
CA ASP A 144 18.19 25.02 1.92
C ASP A 144 16.82 25.64 1.59
N ARG A 145 16.48 26.79 2.20
CA ARG A 145 15.24 27.52 1.88
C ARG A 145 15.18 28.00 0.44
N VAL A 146 16.31 28.46 -0.11
CA VAL A 146 16.41 28.86 -1.52
C VAL A 146 16.15 27.67 -2.43
N LEU A 147 16.78 26.51 -2.15
CA LEU A 147 16.56 25.28 -2.93
C LEU A 147 15.12 24.79 -2.88
N ILE A 148 14.47 24.86 -1.71
CA ILE A 148 13.05 24.51 -1.55
C ILE A 148 12.16 25.45 -2.37
N GLU A 149 12.44 26.76 -2.37
CA GLU A 149 11.66 27.73 -3.13
C GLU A 149 11.84 27.56 -4.65
N ILE A 150 13.07 27.30 -5.12
CA ILE A 150 13.33 26.95 -6.53
C ILE A 150 12.54 25.71 -6.92
N ALA A 151 12.63 24.66 -6.11
CA ALA A 151 11.94 23.40 -6.37
C ALA A 151 10.42 23.58 -6.47
N LYS A 152 9.84 24.38 -5.58
CA LYS A 152 8.40 24.71 -5.60
C LYS A 152 8.00 25.39 -6.91
N ARG A 153 8.75 26.41 -7.33
CA ARG A 153 8.51 27.12 -8.58
C ARG A 153 8.65 26.21 -9.80
N LEU A 154 9.68 25.36 -9.82
CA LEU A 154 9.85 24.38 -10.88
C LEU A 154 8.72 23.34 -10.93
N ALA A 155 8.19 22.93 -9.79
CA ALA A 155 7.06 22.01 -9.71
C ALA A 155 5.75 22.65 -10.21
N GLU A 156 5.55 23.94 -9.99
CA GLU A 156 4.35 24.68 -10.40
C GLU A 156 4.41 25.13 -11.88
N PHE A 157 5.60 25.18 -12.47
CA PHE A 157 5.81 25.63 -13.85
C PHE A 157 5.23 24.64 -14.85
N GLY A 158 4.39 25.08 -15.79
CA GLY A 158 3.94 24.27 -16.93
C GLY A 158 2.90 23.14 -16.65
N GLY A 159 2.41 22.99 -15.43
CA GLY A 159 1.32 22.07 -15.11
C GLY A 159 1.69 20.59 -15.33
N LEU A 160 0.82 19.81 -16.02
CA LEU A 160 0.99 18.35 -16.23
C LEU A 160 1.98 17.97 -17.35
N ARG A 161 2.48 18.94 -18.13
CA ARG A 161 3.34 18.68 -19.30
C ARG A 161 4.83 18.78 -18.99
N HIS A 162 5.23 18.75 -17.71
CA HIS A 162 6.63 18.77 -17.33
C HIS A 162 6.89 17.90 -16.11
N LYS A 163 8.15 17.56 -15.92
CA LYS A 163 8.62 16.91 -14.71
C LYS A 163 9.95 17.53 -14.28
N ALA A 164 9.97 18.05 -13.05
CA ALA A 164 11.15 18.65 -12.46
C ALA A 164 11.91 17.64 -11.59
N TYR A 165 13.23 17.80 -11.55
CA TYR A 165 14.15 16.92 -10.84
C TYR A 165 15.21 17.75 -10.13
N ARG A 166 15.69 17.28 -8.97
CA ARG A 166 16.91 17.76 -8.37
C ARG A 166 18.01 16.73 -8.52
N LEU A 167 19.14 17.10 -9.12
CA LEU A 167 20.22 16.17 -9.42
C LEU A 167 21.25 16.10 -8.28
N GLY A 168 21.34 17.15 -7.45
CA GLY A 168 22.21 17.26 -6.28
C GLY A 168 22.71 18.69 -6.13
N GLY A 169 23.10 19.08 -4.91
CA GLY A 169 23.52 20.46 -4.69
C GLY A 169 22.46 21.47 -5.13
N ASP A 170 22.85 22.36 -6.03
CA ASP A 170 22.05 23.40 -6.69
C ASP A 170 21.67 23.05 -8.14
N GLU A 171 21.96 21.80 -8.59
CA GLU A 171 21.64 21.33 -9.92
C GLU A 171 20.21 20.81 -10.01
N PHE A 172 19.43 21.33 -10.95
CA PHE A 172 18.09 20.85 -11.29
C PHE A 172 18.02 20.45 -12.77
N ALA A 173 17.02 19.65 -13.10
CA ALA A 173 16.65 19.34 -14.46
C ALA A 173 15.14 19.40 -14.63
N MET A 174 14.69 19.69 -15.86
CA MET A 174 13.28 19.66 -16.21
C MET A 174 13.10 18.97 -17.57
N VAL A 175 12.18 18.03 -17.63
CA VAL A 175 11.73 17.41 -18.88
C VAL A 175 10.39 18.01 -19.24
N LEU A 176 10.31 18.59 -20.41
CA LEU A 176 9.07 19.11 -21.00
C LEU A 176 8.56 18.09 -22.03
N TYR A 177 7.28 17.77 -21.98
CA TYR A 177 6.62 16.86 -22.90
C TYR A 177 5.72 17.65 -23.87
N ASP A 178 5.51 17.12 -25.05
CA ASP A 178 4.63 17.70 -26.08
C ASP A 178 4.97 19.17 -26.43
N VAL A 179 6.27 19.45 -26.54
CA VAL A 179 6.75 20.76 -27.00
C VAL A 179 6.45 20.89 -28.47
N GLN A 180 5.59 21.87 -28.82
CA GLN A 180 5.30 22.20 -30.23
C GLN A 180 6.40 23.12 -30.73
N SER A 181 7.01 22.81 -31.88
CA SER A 181 7.86 23.77 -32.62
C SER A 181 6.93 24.74 -33.33
N GLU A 182 7.02 26.03 -33.01
CA GLU A 182 6.49 27.11 -33.87
C GLU A 182 7.24 27.17 -35.18
#